data_31df98b7ff22fc0d3b40fd1d13f493d2
#
_entry.id   31df98b7ff22fc0d3b40fd1d13f493d2
#
_cell.length_a   1.000
_cell.length_b   1.000
_cell.length_c   1.000
_cell.angle_alpha   90.00
_cell.angle_beta   90.00
_cell.angle_gamma   90.00
#
_symmetry.space_group_name_H-M   'P 1'
#
loop_
_entity.id
_entity.type
_entity.pdbx_description
1 polymer ?
#
loop_
_entity_poly.entity_id
_entity_poly.type
_entity_poly.pdbx_seq_one_letter_code
_entity_poly.pdbx_strand_id
1 'polypeptide(L)'
;LTHKLREWIFTRQRYGGEPIPILHNNDERVSVSESNLPVLLPEVKSYLPTADGSSPLARNKEWTKIKINGINYTRETNTMPQWAGSCWYYLRYLDPNNNEVFADNKKIKYWMPVDLYIGGAEHAVLHLLYSRFWHKVLFDLGHVNTSEPFKKLVNQGMILGRSNFIYRVKESNTYVSHLSLIHISEPTR
;
A
#
# COMPACT_ATOMS: atom_id res chain seq x y z
N LEU A 1 21.99 13.80 22.14
CA LEU A 1 20.85 14.07 21.24
C LEU A 1 19.83 12.96 21.43
N THR A 2 18.74 13.24 22.14
CA THR A 2 17.61 12.32 22.28
C THR A 2 16.71 12.48 21.04
N HIS A 3 16.73 11.50 20.16
CA HIS A 3 15.81 11.46 19.04
C HIS A 3 14.45 10.96 19.52
N LYS A 4 13.41 11.78 19.39
CA LYS A 4 12.01 11.37 19.60
C LYS A 4 11.53 10.66 18.35
N LEU A 5 11.87 9.38 18.20
CA LEU A 5 11.34 8.55 17.12
C LEU A 5 9.90 8.18 17.45
N ARG A 6 9.01 8.40 16.49
CA ARG A 6 7.66 7.82 16.54
C ARG A 6 7.71 6.43 15.96
N GLU A 7 7.07 5.48 16.60
CA GLU A 7 6.87 4.15 16.03
C GLU A 7 6.08 4.26 14.73
N TRP A 8 6.55 3.53 13.73
CA TRP A 8 5.90 3.44 12.43
C TRP A 8 5.40 2.03 12.22
N ILE A 9 4.07 1.87 12.28
CA ILE A 9 3.44 0.57 12.08
C ILE A 9 3.35 0.29 10.58
N PHE A 10 4.11 -0.71 10.13
CA PHE A 10 4.18 -1.12 8.72
C PHE A 10 3.13 -2.17 8.33
N THR A 11 2.36 -2.68 9.28
CA THR A 11 1.38 -3.74 9.06
C THR A 11 -0.05 -3.27 9.25
N ARG A 12 -0.99 -3.92 8.58
CA ARG A 12 -2.43 -3.64 8.66
C ARG A 12 -3.22 -4.94 8.74
N GLN A 13 -4.24 -4.97 9.58
CA GLN A 13 -5.24 -6.06 9.66
C GLN A 13 -6.28 -5.89 8.54
N ARG A 14 -5.82 -5.94 7.30
CA ARG A 14 -6.66 -5.80 6.10
C ARG A 14 -6.31 -6.88 5.11
N TYR A 15 -7.29 -7.27 4.29
CA TYR A 15 -7.04 -8.16 3.16
C TYR A 15 -6.20 -7.46 2.07
N GLY A 16 -6.60 -6.26 1.70
CA GLY A 16 -5.92 -5.50 0.65
C GLY A 16 -4.55 -4.98 1.10
N GLY A 17 -3.52 -5.32 0.36
CA GLY A 17 -2.13 -4.93 0.60
C GLY A 17 -1.17 -6.02 0.16
N GLU A 18 0.12 -5.76 0.32
CA GLU A 18 1.17 -6.74 0.00
C GLU A 18 1.28 -7.77 1.13
N PRO A 19 1.24 -9.08 0.85
CA PRO A 19 1.47 -10.10 1.85
C PRO A 19 2.87 -10.00 2.44
N ILE A 20 3.00 -10.26 3.74
CA ILE A 20 4.30 -10.27 4.41
C ILE A 20 4.88 -11.68 4.32
N PRO A 21 6.07 -11.88 3.73
CA PRO A 21 6.65 -13.20 3.51
C PRO A 21 7.33 -13.76 4.78
N ILE A 22 6.56 -13.84 5.87
CA ILE A 22 7.01 -14.36 7.17
C ILE A 22 6.12 -15.51 7.60
N LEU A 23 6.76 -16.51 8.18
CA LEU A 23 6.13 -17.67 8.79
C LEU A 23 6.42 -17.69 10.29
N HIS A 24 5.43 -18.07 11.06
CA HIS A 24 5.52 -18.20 12.52
C HIS A 24 5.48 -19.68 12.91
N ASN A 25 6.38 -20.06 13.79
CA ASN A 25 6.37 -21.36 14.47
C ASN A 25 6.71 -21.14 15.94
N ASN A 26 5.73 -21.27 16.83
CA ASN A 26 5.83 -20.88 18.24
C ASN A 26 6.35 -19.43 18.35
N ASP A 27 7.52 -19.22 18.99
CA ASP A 27 8.12 -17.89 19.16
C ASP A 27 9.11 -17.51 18.04
N GLU A 28 9.33 -18.44 17.08
CA GLU A 28 10.24 -18.20 15.96
C GLU A 28 9.53 -17.55 14.78
N ARG A 29 10.25 -16.65 14.12
CA ARG A 29 9.85 -16.03 12.87
C ARG A 29 10.86 -16.36 11.80
N VAL A 30 10.42 -16.96 10.71
CA VAL A 30 11.27 -17.32 9.58
C VAL A 30 10.76 -16.68 8.30
N SER A 31 11.67 -16.28 7.44
CA SER A 31 11.29 -15.78 6.11
C SER A 31 10.81 -16.93 5.23
N VAL A 32 9.85 -16.64 4.35
CA VAL A 32 9.49 -17.54 3.26
C VAL A 32 10.70 -17.69 2.33
N SER A 33 11.05 -18.93 1.95
CA SER A 33 12.14 -19.18 1.01
C SER A 33 11.88 -18.55 -0.35
N GLU A 34 12.92 -18.12 -1.05
CA GLU A 34 12.82 -17.50 -2.38
C GLU A 34 12.06 -18.37 -3.38
N SER A 35 12.22 -19.69 -3.32
CA SER A 35 11.50 -20.63 -4.18
C SER A 35 9.98 -20.65 -3.96
N ASN A 36 9.49 -20.12 -2.84
CA ASN A 36 8.08 -20.04 -2.48
C ASN A 36 7.52 -18.60 -2.61
N LEU A 37 8.27 -17.70 -3.22
CA LEU A 37 7.81 -16.37 -3.58
C LEU A 37 7.27 -16.33 -5.01
N PRO A 38 6.32 -15.43 -5.32
CA PRO A 38 5.67 -14.50 -4.41
C PRO A 38 4.61 -15.17 -3.53
N VAL A 39 4.39 -14.63 -2.33
CA VAL A 39 3.23 -15.01 -1.51
C VAL A 39 1.99 -14.35 -2.08
N LEU A 40 1.07 -15.15 -2.61
CA LEU A 40 -0.18 -14.68 -3.19
C LEU A 40 -1.29 -14.63 -2.14
N LEU A 41 -2.14 -13.62 -2.23
CA LEU A 41 -3.36 -13.55 -1.43
C LEU A 41 -4.37 -14.61 -1.90
N PRO A 42 -5.03 -15.33 -0.98
CA PRO A 42 -6.04 -16.31 -1.35
C PRO A 42 -7.36 -15.62 -1.72
N GLU A 43 -8.17 -16.25 -2.54
CA GLU A 43 -9.55 -15.81 -2.68
C GLU A 43 -10.31 -16.01 -1.37
N VAL A 44 -11.07 -15.01 -0.97
CA VAL A 44 -11.87 -15.03 0.26
C VAL A 44 -13.33 -14.69 -0.03
N LYS A 45 -14.22 -15.36 0.65
CA LYS A 45 -15.68 -15.15 0.50
C LYS A 45 -16.16 -13.84 1.13
N SER A 46 -15.40 -13.27 2.04
CA SER A 46 -15.76 -12.05 2.76
C SER A 46 -14.50 -11.27 3.18
N TYR A 47 -14.54 -9.96 2.97
CA TYR A 47 -13.49 -9.01 3.36
C TYR A 47 -13.82 -8.26 4.66
N LEU A 48 -14.94 -8.59 5.30
CA LEU A 48 -15.37 -7.92 6.53
C LEU A 48 -14.38 -8.17 7.67
N PRO A 49 -14.19 -7.20 8.56
CA PRO A 49 -13.38 -7.38 9.77
C PRO A 49 -13.89 -8.57 10.59
N THR A 50 -13.00 -9.19 11.34
CA THR A 50 -13.36 -10.21 12.30
C THR A 50 -13.92 -9.56 13.57
N ALA A 51 -14.78 -10.25 14.29
CA ALA A 51 -15.35 -9.73 15.53
C ALA A 51 -14.29 -9.53 16.64
N ASP A 52 -13.21 -10.31 16.58
CA ASP A 52 -12.07 -10.26 17.51
C ASP A 52 -10.96 -9.28 17.06
N GLY A 53 -11.17 -8.52 15.97
CA GLY A 53 -10.19 -7.58 15.43
C GLY A 53 -9.03 -8.22 14.69
N SER A 54 -9.02 -9.54 14.49
CA SER A 54 -7.98 -10.20 13.70
C SER A 54 -8.11 -9.90 12.19
N SER A 55 -7.04 -10.11 11.45
CA SER A 55 -7.04 -9.91 10.00
C SER A 55 -8.07 -10.82 9.30
N PRO A 56 -8.75 -10.35 8.25
CA PRO A 56 -9.62 -11.18 7.41
C PRO A 56 -8.93 -12.44 6.86
N LEU A 57 -7.62 -12.38 6.60
CA LEU A 57 -6.82 -13.51 6.15
C LEU A 57 -6.73 -14.62 7.20
N ALA A 58 -6.79 -14.31 8.48
CA ALA A 58 -6.74 -15.29 9.56
C ALA A 58 -7.92 -16.29 9.54
N ARG A 59 -9.01 -15.95 8.85
CA ARG A 59 -10.17 -16.85 8.66
C ARG A 59 -9.88 -17.96 7.67
N ASN A 60 -9.01 -17.74 6.69
CA ASN A 60 -8.66 -18.76 5.70
C ASN A 60 -7.62 -19.70 6.29
N LYS A 61 -8.09 -20.76 6.96
CA LYS A 61 -7.22 -21.72 7.66
C LYS A 61 -6.35 -22.54 6.70
N GLU A 62 -6.80 -22.79 5.49
CA GLU A 62 -6.04 -23.50 4.45
C GLU A 62 -4.85 -22.69 3.99
N TRP A 63 -5.04 -21.39 3.75
CA TRP A 63 -3.95 -20.49 3.38
C TRP A 63 -3.03 -20.17 4.55
N THR A 64 -3.58 -20.01 5.75
CA THR A 64 -2.82 -19.59 6.94
C THR A 64 -1.85 -20.66 7.41
N LYS A 65 -2.27 -21.94 7.37
CA LYS A 65 -1.44 -23.07 7.83
C LYS A 65 -0.65 -23.65 6.68
N ILE A 66 0.65 -23.80 6.89
CA ILE A 66 1.57 -24.38 5.90
C ILE A 66 2.49 -25.38 6.60
N LYS A 67 2.82 -26.46 5.90
CA LYS A 67 3.78 -27.46 6.36
C LYS A 67 4.99 -27.47 5.43
N ILE A 68 6.17 -27.23 6.00
CA ILE A 68 7.43 -27.21 5.24
C ILE A 68 8.39 -28.17 5.96
N ASN A 69 8.94 -29.15 5.23
CA ASN A 69 9.88 -30.14 5.76
C ASN A 69 9.40 -30.84 7.04
N GLY A 70 8.09 -31.13 7.12
CA GLY A 70 7.51 -31.77 8.29
C GLY A 70 7.12 -30.84 9.43
N ILE A 71 7.56 -29.58 9.41
CA ILE A 71 7.28 -28.58 10.45
C ILE A 71 6.06 -27.76 10.08
N ASN A 72 5.17 -27.54 11.05
CA ASN A 72 3.98 -26.73 10.86
C ASN A 72 4.28 -25.26 11.14
N TYR A 73 3.89 -24.41 10.19
CA TYR A 73 4.01 -22.95 10.31
C TYR A 73 2.65 -22.29 10.15
N THR A 74 2.56 -21.07 10.64
CA THR A 74 1.43 -20.17 10.39
C THR A 74 1.94 -18.97 9.59
N ARG A 75 1.29 -18.64 8.47
CA ARG A 75 1.62 -17.44 7.69
C ARG A 75 1.25 -16.18 8.48
N GLU A 76 2.04 -15.11 8.27
CA GLU A 76 1.62 -13.79 8.70
C GLU A 76 0.30 -13.41 8.00
N THR A 77 -0.68 -12.97 8.78
CA THR A 77 -2.02 -12.63 8.29
C THR A 77 -2.27 -11.15 8.16
N ASN A 78 -1.37 -10.32 8.67
CA ASN A 78 -1.36 -8.89 8.38
C ASN A 78 -0.77 -8.67 6.99
N THR A 79 -1.15 -7.57 6.36
CA THR A 79 -0.58 -7.14 5.08
C THR A 79 0.20 -5.84 5.25
N MET A 80 1.14 -5.60 4.35
CA MET A 80 1.75 -4.29 4.22
C MET A 80 0.75 -3.31 3.61
N PRO A 81 0.83 -1.99 3.91
CA PRO A 81 -0.02 -1.01 3.25
C PRO A 81 0.21 -1.03 1.74
N GLN A 82 -0.78 -0.64 0.97
CA GLN A 82 -0.69 -0.51 -0.50
C GLN A 82 0.50 0.36 -0.96
N TRP A 83 0.95 1.29 -0.13
CA TRP A 83 2.13 2.13 -0.40
C TRP A 83 3.43 1.32 -0.45
N ALA A 84 3.48 0.14 0.15
CA ALA A 84 4.64 -0.75 0.09
C ALA A 84 4.86 -1.30 -1.32
N GLY A 85 3.79 -1.58 -2.06
CA GLY A 85 3.88 -1.97 -3.47
C GLY A 85 4.21 -0.80 -4.38
N SER A 86 3.53 0.34 -4.20
CA SER A 86 3.72 1.50 -5.07
C SER A 86 4.97 2.33 -4.77
N CYS A 87 5.64 2.11 -3.64
CA CYS A 87 6.77 2.95 -3.21
C CYS A 87 8.03 2.81 -4.07
N TRP A 88 8.16 1.76 -4.85
CA TRP A 88 9.31 1.49 -5.70
C TRP A 88 8.97 1.41 -7.20
N TYR A 89 7.75 1.77 -7.61
CA TYR A 89 7.28 1.65 -9.00
C TYR A 89 8.20 2.38 -10.00
N TYR A 90 8.77 3.51 -9.62
CA TYR A 90 9.68 4.30 -10.47
C TYR A 90 10.96 3.54 -10.83
N LEU A 91 11.41 2.62 -9.98
CA LEU A 91 12.52 1.71 -10.30
C LEU A 91 12.06 0.64 -11.30
N ARG A 92 10.91 0.05 -11.09
CA ARG A 92 10.36 -0.97 -12.01
C ARG A 92 10.08 -0.41 -13.40
N TYR A 93 9.72 0.85 -13.51
CA TYR A 93 9.52 1.52 -14.81
C TYR A 93 10.77 1.56 -15.67
N LEU A 94 11.95 1.50 -15.09
CA LEU A 94 13.19 1.47 -15.83
C LEU A 94 13.35 0.19 -16.64
N ASP A 95 12.76 -0.91 -16.15
CA ASP A 95 12.92 -2.24 -16.75
C ASP A 95 11.68 -3.15 -16.52
N PRO A 96 10.51 -2.78 -17.06
CA PRO A 96 9.23 -3.40 -16.69
C PRO A 96 9.10 -4.87 -17.11
N ASN A 97 9.84 -5.30 -18.13
CA ASN A 97 9.78 -6.65 -18.69
C ASN A 97 10.89 -7.58 -18.17
N ASN A 98 11.70 -7.14 -17.24
CA ASN A 98 12.76 -7.97 -16.67
C ASN A 98 12.16 -8.96 -15.66
N ASN A 99 12.38 -10.25 -15.90
CA ASN A 99 11.89 -11.32 -15.04
C ASN A 99 12.94 -11.85 -14.04
N GLU A 100 14.20 -11.43 -14.19
CA GLU A 100 15.32 -11.91 -13.37
C GLU A 100 15.57 -11.00 -12.16
N VAL A 101 15.50 -9.68 -12.39
CA VAL A 101 15.71 -8.67 -11.34
C VAL A 101 14.65 -7.56 -11.43
N PHE A 102 14.48 -6.80 -10.36
CA PHE A 102 13.47 -5.73 -10.33
C PHE A 102 13.76 -4.60 -11.33
N ALA A 103 15.03 -4.36 -11.66
CA ALA A 103 15.49 -3.54 -12.77
C ALA A 103 16.98 -3.77 -13.02
N ASP A 104 17.44 -3.71 -14.27
CA ASP A 104 18.83 -3.84 -14.64
C ASP A 104 19.69 -2.71 -14.04
N ASN A 105 20.84 -3.09 -13.46
CA ASN A 105 21.72 -2.15 -12.77
C ASN A 105 22.28 -1.04 -13.68
N LYS A 106 22.49 -1.31 -14.97
CA LYS A 106 22.93 -0.26 -15.93
C LYS A 106 21.85 0.76 -16.14
N LYS A 107 20.57 0.32 -16.22
CA LYS A 107 19.41 1.22 -16.35
C LYS A 107 19.23 2.04 -15.08
N ILE A 108 19.36 1.43 -13.89
CA ILE A 108 19.33 2.14 -12.61
C ILE A 108 20.44 3.21 -12.56
N LYS A 109 21.68 2.86 -12.88
CA LYS A 109 22.79 3.81 -12.87
C LYS A 109 22.63 4.97 -13.84
N TYR A 110 21.97 4.74 -14.97
CA TYR A 110 21.77 5.75 -15.99
C TYR A 110 20.61 6.71 -15.64
N TRP A 111 19.49 6.18 -15.15
CA TRP A 111 18.26 6.94 -14.97
C TRP A 111 18.06 7.49 -13.56
N MET A 112 18.71 6.90 -12.53
CA MET A 112 18.53 7.33 -11.15
C MET A 112 19.61 8.34 -10.72
N PRO A 113 19.24 9.25 -9.79
CA PRO A 113 17.93 9.50 -9.22
C PRO A 113 17.00 10.23 -10.20
N VAL A 114 15.69 10.13 -9.98
CA VAL A 114 14.69 10.83 -10.79
C VAL A 114 14.92 12.35 -10.74
N ASP A 115 15.02 13.02 -11.89
CA ASP A 115 15.38 14.44 -11.95
C ASP A 115 14.30 15.35 -11.39
N LEU A 116 13.03 15.06 -11.71
CA LEU A 116 11.89 15.86 -11.29
C LEU A 116 10.72 14.95 -10.91
N TYR A 117 10.22 15.10 -9.69
CA TYR A 117 9.08 14.38 -9.18
C TYR A 117 7.98 15.36 -8.78
N ILE A 118 6.79 15.19 -9.36
CA ILE A 118 5.67 16.10 -9.16
C ILE A 118 4.53 15.36 -8.51
N GLY A 119 4.00 15.87 -7.40
CA GLY A 119 2.91 15.25 -6.69
C GLY A 119 2.29 16.13 -5.61
N GLY A 120 1.07 15.78 -5.20
CA GLY A 120 0.32 16.52 -4.21
C GLY A 120 0.89 16.41 -2.79
N ALA A 121 0.51 17.36 -1.94
CA ALA A 121 0.97 17.45 -0.55
C ALA A 121 0.54 16.25 0.30
N GLU A 122 -0.56 15.61 -0.04
CA GLU A 122 -1.10 14.42 0.63
C GLU A 122 -0.12 13.24 0.63
N HIS A 123 0.74 13.17 -0.38
CA HIS A 123 1.74 12.11 -0.51
C HIS A 123 2.96 12.27 0.40
N ALA A 124 3.11 13.41 1.08
CA ALA A 124 4.27 13.67 1.93
C ALA A 124 4.42 12.63 3.07
N VAL A 125 3.31 12.24 3.68
CA VAL A 125 3.26 11.23 4.76
C VAL A 125 2.82 9.85 4.27
N LEU A 126 2.54 9.71 3.00
CA LEU A 126 2.09 8.48 2.33
C LEU A 126 3.19 7.98 1.39
N HIS A 127 2.96 8.07 0.08
CA HIS A 127 3.86 7.56 -0.95
C HIS A 127 5.31 8.06 -0.82
N LEU A 128 5.52 9.35 -0.59
CA LEU A 128 6.88 9.92 -0.54
C LEU A 128 7.70 9.41 0.65
N LEU A 129 7.06 9.24 1.82
CA LEU A 129 7.70 8.67 3.00
C LEU A 129 8.13 7.23 2.73
N TYR A 130 7.23 6.41 2.18
CA TYR A 130 7.52 5.01 1.84
C TYR A 130 8.60 4.91 0.76
N SER A 131 8.50 5.70 -0.31
CA SER A 131 9.49 5.69 -1.40
C SER A 131 10.89 6.02 -0.91
N ARG A 132 11.02 7.06 -0.10
CA ARG A 132 12.32 7.46 0.44
C ARG A 132 12.88 6.42 1.40
N PHE A 133 12.05 5.89 2.30
CA PHE A 133 12.47 4.85 3.24
C PHE A 133 12.94 3.59 2.49
N TRP A 134 12.13 3.10 1.56
CA TRP A 134 12.43 1.90 0.78
C TRP A 134 13.67 2.07 -0.09
N HIS A 135 13.81 3.23 -0.71
CA HIS A 135 14.99 3.54 -1.52
C HIS A 135 16.28 3.53 -0.69
N LYS A 136 16.25 4.06 0.54
CA LYS A 136 17.39 4.01 1.45
C LYS A 136 17.74 2.58 1.86
N VAL A 137 16.74 1.73 2.13
CA VAL A 137 16.96 0.31 2.40
C VAL A 137 17.63 -0.37 1.19
N LEU A 138 17.12 -0.12 -0.03
CA LEU A 138 17.72 -0.66 -1.24
C LEU A 138 19.14 -0.12 -1.49
N PHE A 139 19.42 1.10 -1.10
CA PHE A 139 20.78 1.66 -1.16
C PHE A 139 21.72 0.99 -0.16
N ASP A 140 21.30 0.81 1.08
CA ASP A 140 22.07 0.13 2.11
C ASP A 140 22.37 -1.34 1.75
N LEU A 141 21.44 -1.99 1.04
CA LEU A 141 21.62 -3.34 0.51
C LEU A 141 22.40 -3.40 -0.82
N GLY A 142 22.79 -2.25 -1.40
CA GLY A 142 23.58 -2.18 -2.63
C GLY A 142 22.78 -2.41 -3.93
N HIS A 143 21.44 -2.37 -3.88
CA HIS A 143 20.59 -2.59 -5.05
C HIS A 143 20.39 -1.33 -5.90
N VAL A 144 20.59 -0.14 -5.33
CA VAL A 144 20.55 1.13 -6.05
C VAL A 144 21.81 1.93 -5.77
N ASN A 145 22.15 2.87 -6.65
CA ASN A 145 23.40 3.62 -6.61
C ASN A 145 23.29 5.03 -6.01
N THR A 146 22.10 5.43 -5.58
CA THR A 146 21.83 6.74 -5.00
C THR A 146 21.12 6.60 -3.67
N SER A 147 21.44 7.45 -2.70
CA SER A 147 20.82 7.43 -1.37
C SER A 147 19.45 8.12 -1.31
N GLU A 148 19.12 8.91 -2.33
CA GLU A 148 17.84 9.59 -2.45
C GLU A 148 17.19 9.27 -3.79
N PRO A 149 15.85 9.03 -3.82
CA PRO A 149 15.16 8.63 -5.04
C PRO A 149 14.93 9.77 -6.02
N PHE A 150 14.77 11.01 -5.53
CA PHE A 150 14.37 12.17 -6.30
C PHE A 150 15.33 13.32 -6.09
N LYS A 151 15.79 13.99 -7.18
CA LYS A 151 16.63 15.20 -7.10
C LYS A 151 15.82 16.43 -6.72
N LYS A 152 14.61 16.53 -7.28
CA LYS A 152 13.73 17.67 -7.06
C LYS A 152 12.29 17.21 -6.92
N LEU A 153 11.66 17.62 -5.84
CA LEU A 153 10.23 17.45 -5.61
C LEU A 153 9.52 18.78 -5.86
N VAL A 154 8.47 18.75 -6.67
CA VAL A 154 7.57 19.88 -6.86
C VAL A 154 6.19 19.48 -6.36
N ASN A 155 5.74 20.17 -5.34
CA ASN A 155 4.39 20.06 -4.82
C ASN A 155 3.53 21.16 -5.42
N GLN A 156 2.60 20.79 -6.32
CA GLN A 156 1.71 21.72 -6.98
C GLN A 156 0.53 22.17 -6.10
N GLY A 157 0.45 21.71 -4.86
CA GLY A 157 -0.70 21.93 -3.99
C GLY A 157 -1.85 20.95 -4.28
N MET A 158 -2.99 21.20 -3.65
CA MET A 158 -4.19 20.38 -3.88
C MET A 158 -4.87 20.77 -5.19
N ILE A 159 -5.23 19.77 -5.98
CA ILE A 159 -6.09 19.97 -7.15
C ILE A 159 -7.50 20.21 -6.65
N LEU A 160 -8.04 21.38 -6.95
CA LEU A 160 -9.39 21.76 -6.57
C LEU A 160 -10.36 21.33 -7.69
N GLY A 161 -11.36 20.55 -7.32
CA GLY A 161 -12.50 20.22 -8.17
C GLY A 161 -13.73 21.02 -7.78
N ARG A 162 -14.66 21.20 -8.72
CA ARG A 162 -15.96 21.76 -8.40
C ARG A 162 -16.75 20.75 -7.58
N SER A 163 -17.10 21.10 -6.34
CA SER A 163 -17.99 20.29 -5.51
C SER A 163 -19.44 20.52 -5.92
N ASN A 164 -20.15 19.47 -6.21
CA ASN A 164 -21.59 19.51 -6.38
C ASN A 164 -22.23 18.87 -5.14
N PHE A 165 -23.03 19.65 -4.42
CA PHE A 165 -23.78 19.12 -3.30
C PHE A 165 -24.98 18.33 -3.81
N ILE A 166 -25.17 17.15 -3.28
CA ILE A 166 -26.37 16.33 -3.47
C ILE A 166 -27.08 16.21 -2.13
N TYR A 167 -28.38 16.19 -2.16
CA TYR A 167 -29.21 16.08 -0.97
C TYR A 167 -29.92 14.74 -0.98
N ARG A 168 -30.01 14.12 0.18
CA ARG A 168 -30.75 12.88 0.37
C ARG A 168 -32.14 13.22 0.92
N VAL A 169 -33.17 12.87 0.17
CA VAL A 169 -34.57 13.01 0.62
C VAL A 169 -34.81 11.90 1.66
N LYS A 170 -35.18 12.30 2.87
CA LYS A 170 -35.33 11.38 4.01
C LYS A 170 -36.41 10.32 3.79
N GLU A 171 -37.53 10.71 3.18
CA GLU A 171 -38.70 9.85 3.00
C GLU A 171 -38.51 8.80 1.91
N SER A 172 -37.96 9.20 0.76
CA SER A 172 -37.79 8.33 -0.40
C SER A 172 -36.38 7.67 -0.48
N ASN A 173 -35.45 8.13 0.34
CA ASN A 173 -34.03 7.69 0.33
C ASN A 173 -33.35 7.94 -1.04
N THR A 174 -33.90 8.85 -1.85
CA THR A 174 -33.34 9.23 -3.16
C THR A 174 -32.39 10.41 -3.04
N TYR A 175 -31.45 10.50 -3.97
CA TYR A 175 -30.51 11.62 -4.05
C TYR A 175 -30.99 12.61 -5.12
N VAL A 176 -30.97 13.88 -4.78
CA VAL A 176 -31.39 14.98 -5.66
C VAL A 176 -30.33 16.08 -5.67
N SER A 177 -30.23 16.80 -6.79
CA SER A 177 -29.39 18.00 -6.88
C SER A 177 -30.01 19.16 -6.12
N HIS A 178 -29.22 20.18 -5.80
CA HIS A 178 -29.76 21.40 -5.19
C HIS A 178 -30.82 22.10 -6.08
N LEU A 179 -30.71 21.96 -7.39
CA LEU A 179 -31.69 22.50 -8.33
C LEU A 179 -33.07 21.83 -8.20
N SER A 180 -33.09 20.54 -7.86
CA SER A 180 -34.33 19.81 -7.63
C SER A 180 -35.04 20.23 -6.34
N LEU A 181 -34.28 20.74 -5.34
CA LEU A 181 -34.87 21.22 -4.09
C LEU A 181 -35.68 22.53 -4.25
N ILE A 182 -35.28 23.37 -5.22
CA ILE A 182 -35.98 24.64 -5.49
C ILE A 182 -37.43 24.37 -5.92
N HIS A 183 -37.67 23.28 -6.64
CA HIS A 183 -39.01 22.88 -7.06
C HIS A 183 -39.85 22.22 -5.97
N ILE A 184 -39.22 21.69 -4.93
CA ILE A 184 -39.88 21.01 -3.80
C ILE A 184 -40.29 22.02 -2.72
N SER A 185 -39.59 23.17 -2.66
CA SER A 185 -39.80 24.17 -1.61
C SER A 185 -40.70 25.35 -2.01
N GLU A 186 -41.23 25.41 -3.24
CA GLU A 186 -42.23 26.41 -3.59
C GLU A 186 -43.59 26.03 -2.97
N PRO A 187 -44.13 26.90 -2.10
CA PRO A 187 -45.48 26.67 -1.60
C PRO A 187 -46.44 26.78 -2.77
N THR A 188 -47.17 25.73 -3.05
CA THR A 188 -48.36 25.79 -3.92
C THR A 188 -49.29 26.84 -3.39
N ARG A 189 -49.46 27.93 -4.13
CA ARG A 189 -50.52 28.93 -3.90
C ARG A 189 -51.85 28.36 -4.27
#